data_7777669496efe6841bcbf6d7974a164e
#
_entry.id   7777669496efe6841bcbf6d7974a164e
#
_cell.length_a   1.000
_cell.length_b   1.000
_cell.length_c   1.000
_cell.angle_alpha   90.00
_cell.angle_beta   90.00
_cell.angle_gamma   90.00
#
_symmetry.space_group_name_H-M   'P 1'
#
loop_
_entity.id
_entity.type
_entity.pdbx_description
1 polymer ?
#
loop_
_entity_poly.entity_id
_entity_poly.type
_entity_poly.pdbx_seq_one_letter_code
_entity_poly.pdbx_strand_id
1 'polypeptide(L)'
;MRLTRRQVLVGAATSGLGAVGLYELVDRLTSSPAMRSHGRLHAEQHLLDGLAVMRDNGVAVSVPPLHHAVITAGVVTDDLRGAQRKLEQTLLDLERRYAPTPAGLGVTVAWGLPYFRRHVPRQADVHLPVDLRASRTRSRTTRALTDAIRFPSDPAHTILEANDVAVLLRSDVRAHIEDAERALFHGSSILHATSIRRGFVGSDFLSGPSLAKRMAQAAGIDGAELIPDDAQLFLGFTSTQKAALGPRRIANFETLGYVDLGERGYFRNGTHMHLSHVFEDLASWYQTFDFQERVDTAFKPGLEEKPGVVTVSQGPHEAASAGSLRRGFHRDGRIGHSSSIQSTSRLVRDVVGDDGTVYRRGTAVPQRADFNTLDNPFAWSSSPERDGMQNTPAAGLHFVVFNPTSDDFRRNRLAMDGVLPDGTRLPFGPRDRNQGFNAVLSTSHRQNFLVPPRRHRSFPLAEL
;
A
#
# COMPACT_ATOMS: atom_id res chain seq x y z
N MET A 1 -21.32 23.48 -32.74
CA MET A 1 -19.93 23.04 -32.85
C MET A 1 -19.75 21.83 -31.91
N ARG A 2 -19.64 20.62 -32.41
CA ARG A 2 -19.47 19.44 -31.57
C ARG A 2 -17.97 19.31 -31.25
N LEU A 3 -17.58 19.55 -29.99
CA LEU A 3 -16.21 19.31 -29.54
C LEU A 3 -15.90 17.83 -29.66
N THR A 4 -14.77 17.48 -30.25
CA THR A 4 -14.29 16.09 -30.30
C THR A 4 -13.84 15.65 -28.90
N ARG A 5 -13.92 14.34 -28.58
CA ARG A 5 -13.47 13.77 -27.31
C ARG A 5 -12.04 14.21 -26.93
N ARG A 6 -11.17 14.37 -27.95
CA ARG A 6 -9.80 14.85 -27.78
C ARG A 6 -9.73 16.31 -27.35
N GLN A 7 -10.62 17.18 -27.84
CA GLN A 7 -10.67 18.60 -27.48
C GLN A 7 -11.23 18.82 -26.07
N VAL A 8 -12.12 17.96 -25.60
CA VAL A 8 -12.60 17.97 -24.20
C VAL A 8 -11.50 17.54 -23.23
N LEU A 9 -10.71 16.53 -23.58
CA LEU A 9 -9.60 16.03 -22.74
C LEU A 9 -8.44 17.04 -22.69
N VAL A 10 -8.06 17.63 -23.84
CA VAL A 10 -6.99 18.65 -23.91
C VAL A 10 -7.45 19.96 -23.24
N GLY A 11 -8.72 20.34 -23.37
CA GLY A 11 -9.27 21.52 -22.70
C GLY A 11 -9.35 21.40 -21.19
N ALA A 12 -9.49 20.19 -20.65
CA ALA A 12 -9.45 19.93 -19.22
C ALA A 12 -8.03 19.99 -18.64
N ALA A 13 -7.02 19.57 -19.43
CA ALA A 13 -5.62 19.60 -19.02
C ALA A 13 -5.02 21.03 -19.00
N THR A 14 -5.54 21.94 -19.83
CA THR A 14 -5.03 23.32 -19.92
C THR A 14 -5.77 24.33 -19.04
N SER A 15 -6.87 23.95 -18.41
CA SER A 15 -7.69 24.85 -17.58
C SER A 15 -7.62 24.49 -16.09
N GLY A 16 -6.43 24.41 -15.49
CA GLY A 16 -6.26 24.52 -14.03
C GLY A 16 -7.15 23.61 -13.16
N LEU A 17 -7.58 22.44 -13.66
CA LEU A 17 -8.20 21.41 -12.83
C LEU A 17 -7.11 20.85 -11.91
N GLY A 18 -7.04 21.38 -10.70
CA GLY A 18 -6.19 20.81 -9.66
C GLY A 18 -6.47 19.32 -9.45
N ALA A 19 -5.59 18.59 -8.77
CA ALA A 19 -5.68 17.14 -8.53
C ALA A 19 -7.09 16.67 -8.12
N VAL A 20 -7.87 17.50 -7.43
CA VAL A 20 -9.28 17.23 -7.05
C VAL A 20 -10.17 16.96 -8.25
N GLY A 21 -10.02 17.71 -9.34
CA GLY A 21 -10.84 17.52 -10.57
C GLY A 21 -10.51 16.26 -11.35
N LEU A 22 -9.27 15.76 -11.25
CA LEU A 22 -8.87 14.52 -11.92
C LEU A 22 -9.55 13.29 -11.31
N TYR A 23 -9.70 13.23 -9.98
CA TYR A 23 -10.35 12.09 -9.34
C TYR A 23 -11.88 12.03 -9.59
N GLU A 24 -12.51 13.13 -10.03
CA GLU A 24 -13.90 13.11 -10.50
C GLU A 24 -14.05 12.35 -11.83
N LEU A 25 -13.01 12.26 -12.62
CA LEU A 25 -13.02 11.49 -13.86
C LEU A 25 -13.12 9.99 -13.60
N VAL A 26 -12.65 9.50 -12.46
CA VAL A 26 -12.73 8.07 -12.11
C VAL A 26 -14.17 7.59 -12.17
N ASP A 27 -15.11 8.27 -11.52
CA ASP A 27 -16.55 7.92 -11.55
C ASP A 27 -17.16 8.01 -12.95
N ARG A 28 -16.70 8.95 -13.77
CA ARG A 28 -17.19 9.10 -15.15
C ARG A 28 -16.65 8.06 -16.11
N LEU A 29 -15.53 7.46 -15.78
CA LEU A 29 -14.83 6.50 -16.62
C LEU A 29 -15.13 5.04 -16.24
N THR A 30 -15.81 4.81 -15.12
CA THR A 30 -16.16 3.48 -14.61
C THR A 30 -17.67 3.32 -14.56
N SER A 31 -18.13 2.10 -14.80
CA SER A 31 -19.51 1.71 -14.52
C SER A 31 -19.62 1.34 -13.06
N SER A 32 -20.58 1.90 -12.33
CA SER A 32 -20.78 1.53 -10.92
C SER A 32 -21.13 0.04 -10.80
N PRO A 33 -20.38 -0.76 -10.04
CA PRO A 33 -20.71 -2.16 -9.84
C PRO A 33 -22.00 -2.33 -9.03
N ALA A 34 -22.69 -3.46 -9.26
CA ALA A 34 -23.90 -3.80 -8.52
C ALA A 34 -23.64 -3.91 -7.03
N MET A 35 -24.43 -3.19 -6.24
CA MET A 35 -24.29 -3.11 -4.79
C MET A 35 -24.59 -4.43 -4.08
N ARG A 36 -23.64 -4.95 -3.31
CA ARG A 36 -23.90 -5.93 -2.24
C ARG A 36 -23.81 -5.22 -0.90
N SER A 37 -24.95 -5.16 -0.20
CA SER A 37 -25.10 -4.34 1.00
C SER A 37 -24.75 -5.04 2.33
N HIS A 38 -24.32 -6.29 2.33
CA HIS A 38 -24.05 -7.04 3.55
C HIS A 38 -22.61 -7.54 3.58
N GLY A 39 -21.86 -7.13 4.61
CA GLY A 39 -20.51 -7.59 4.88
C GLY A 39 -20.30 -7.83 6.37
N ARG A 40 -19.46 -8.81 6.71
CA ARG A 40 -19.11 -9.12 8.10
C ARG A 40 -18.01 -8.16 8.59
N LEU A 41 -18.22 -7.58 9.76
CA LEU A 41 -17.15 -6.88 10.48
C LEU A 41 -16.15 -7.90 11.05
N HIS A 42 -14.89 -7.79 10.64
CA HIS A 42 -13.78 -8.60 11.14
C HIS A 42 -13.17 -7.96 12.40
N ALA A 43 -12.53 -8.77 13.24
CA ALA A 43 -11.73 -8.26 14.37
C ALA A 43 -10.57 -7.38 13.86
N GLU A 44 -10.06 -7.71 12.69
CA GLU A 44 -9.04 -6.99 11.94
C GLU A 44 -9.68 -5.84 11.16
N GLN A 45 -9.14 -4.62 11.31
CA GLN A 45 -9.71 -3.44 10.66
C GLN A 45 -9.45 -3.38 9.14
N HIS A 46 -8.32 -3.92 8.69
CA HIS A 46 -7.86 -3.77 7.31
C HIS A 46 -8.51 -4.74 6.32
N LEU A 47 -9.32 -5.66 6.82
CA LEU A 47 -10.04 -6.62 5.98
C LEU A 47 -11.33 -6.02 5.43
N LEU A 48 -11.59 -6.30 4.16
CA LEU A 48 -12.86 -6.04 3.50
C LEU A 48 -13.55 -7.36 3.18
N ASP A 49 -14.87 -7.39 3.35
CA ASP A 49 -15.68 -8.52 2.92
C ASP A 49 -16.14 -8.34 1.46
N GLY A 50 -16.47 -9.44 0.79
CA GLY A 50 -17.07 -9.39 -0.54
C GLY A 50 -16.16 -8.91 -1.68
N LEU A 51 -14.83 -8.96 -1.53
CA LEU A 51 -13.91 -8.68 -2.63
C LEU A 51 -14.16 -9.66 -3.79
N ALA A 52 -14.29 -9.13 -4.99
CA ALA A 52 -14.35 -9.93 -6.20
C ALA A 52 -13.00 -10.60 -6.47
N VAL A 53 -13.04 -11.83 -6.98
CA VAL A 53 -11.84 -12.54 -7.46
C VAL A 53 -12.04 -12.87 -8.92
N MET A 54 -11.15 -12.40 -9.75
CA MET A 54 -11.12 -12.67 -11.18
C MET A 54 -10.01 -13.68 -11.51
N ARG A 55 -10.13 -14.36 -12.63
CA ARG A 55 -9.05 -15.20 -13.17
C ARG A 55 -8.55 -14.58 -14.47
N ASP A 56 -7.25 -14.27 -14.46
CA ASP A 56 -6.55 -13.77 -15.62
C ASP A 56 -5.22 -14.53 -15.77
N ASN A 57 -4.91 -14.98 -16.99
CA ASN A 57 -3.74 -15.81 -17.31
C ASN A 57 -3.53 -16.98 -16.29
N GLY A 58 -4.62 -17.64 -15.88
CA GLY A 58 -4.61 -18.75 -14.91
C GLY A 58 -4.39 -18.37 -13.46
N VAL A 59 -4.18 -17.10 -13.15
CA VAL A 59 -3.97 -16.55 -11.80
C VAL A 59 -5.28 -16.01 -11.23
N ALA A 60 -5.54 -16.28 -9.95
CA ALA A 60 -6.65 -15.67 -9.23
C ALA A 60 -6.21 -14.29 -8.70
N VAL A 61 -6.88 -13.25 -9.16
CA VAL A 61 -6.60 -11.85 -8.81
C VAL A 61 -7.75 -11.29 -7.99
N SER A 62 -7.47 -10.77 -6.81
CA SER A 62 -8.46 -10.04 -6.01
C SER A 62 -8.59 -8.63 -6.56
N VAL A 63 -9.83 -8.18 -6.79
CA VAL A 63 -10.13 -6.83 -7.28
C VAL A 63 -10.36 -5.92 -6.08
N PRO A 64 -9.51 -4.91 -5.86
CA PRO A 64 -9.67 -3.98 -4.77
C PRO A 64 -10.79 -2.98 -5.03
N PRO A 65 -11.25 -2.23 -4.02
CA PRO A 65 -12.13 -1.09 -4.21
C PRO A 65 -11.53 -0.06 -5.17
N LEU A 66 -12.40 0.66 -5.87
CA LEU A 66 -12.02 1.60 -6.91
C LEU A 66 -11.30 2.85 -6.37
N HIS A 67 -11.87 3.47 -5.33
CA HIS A 67 -11.35 4.69 -4.73
C HIS A 67 -10.64 4.41 -3.41
N HIS A 68 -9.56 5.13 -3.20
CA HIS A 68 -8.75 5.06 -1.99
C HIS A 68 -8.42 6.46 -1.51
N ALA A 69 -8.37 6.63 -0.19
CA ALA A 69 -7.77 7.81 0.43
C ALA A 69 -6.99 7.40 1.69
N VAL A 70 -5.84 8.02 1.91
CA VAL A 70 -5.12 7.95 3.18
C VAL A 70 -5.02 9.36 3.72
N ILE A 71 -5.56 9.58 4.93
CA ILE A 71 -5.45 10.84 5.65
C ILE A 71 -4.49 10.63 6.80
N THR A 72 -3.41 11.39 6.86
CA THR A 72 -2.53 11.43 8.03
C THR A 72 -2.92 12.60 8.93
N ALA A 73 -2.72 12.47 10.25
CA ALA A 73 -3.13 13.51 11.19
C ALA A 73 -2.27 13.51 12.47
N GLY A 74 -2.28 14.65 13.14
CA GLY A 74 -1.81 14.84 14.51
C GLY A 74 -2.98 14.87 15.50
N VAL A 75 -2.73 14.40 16.72
CA VAL A 75 -3.66 14.54 17.86
C VAL A 75 -3.55 15.95 18.42
N VAL A 76 -4.69 16.62 18.64
CA VAL A 76 -4.76 18.02 19.07
C VAL A 76 -5.47 18.20 20.42
N THR A 77 -5.61 17.14 21.20
CA THR A 77 -6.28 17.16 22.51
C THR A 77 -5.49 16.41 23.55
N ASP A 78 -5.58 16.86 24.81
CA ASP A 78 -5.02 16.17 25.98
C ASP A 78 -6.05 15.23 26.65
N ASP A 79 -7.35 15.39 26.38
CA ASP A 79 -8.40 14.46 26.84
C ASP A 79 -8.47 13.24 25.93
N LEU A 80 -7.53 12.32 26.10
CA LEU A 80 -7.45 11.11 25.28
C LEU A 80 -8.64 10.18 25.46
N ARG A 81 -9.20 10.07 26.67
CA ARG A 81 -10.38 9.21 26.92
C ARG A 81 -11.64 9.79 26.31
N GLY A 82 -11.82 11.09 26.34
CA GLY A 82 -12.90 11.78 25.63
C GLY A 82 -12.73 11.63 24.11
N ALA A 83 -11.51 11.81 23.61
CA ALA A 83 -11.18 11.63 22.20
C ALA A 83 -11.43 10.18 21.73
N GLN A 84 -11.06 9.18 22.55
CA GLN A 84 -11.33 7.76 22.27
C GLN A 84 -12.81 7.49 22.06
N ARG A 85 -13.65 7.95 23.00
CA ARG A 85 -15.12 7.79 22.89
C ARG A 85 -15.67 8.50 21.66
N LYS A 86 -15.23 9.72 21.37
CA LYS A 86 -15.70 10.51 20.23
C LYS A 86 -15.31 9.87 18.91
N LEU A 87 -14.06 9.43 18.74
CA LEU A 87 -13.60 8.76 17.53
C LEU A 87 -14.34 7.45 17.34
N GLU A 88 -14.47 6.62 18.40
CA GLU A 88 -15.17 5.34 18.32
C GLU A 88 -16.62 5.52 17.92
N GLN A 89 -17.33 6.51 18.50
CA GLN A 89 -18.71 6.81 18.11
C GLN A 89 -18.80 7.17 16.63
N THR A 90 -17.90 8.00 16.13
CA THR A 90 -17.87 8.37 14.69
C THR A 90 -17.63 7.15 13.80
N LEU A 91 -16.71 6.26 14.19
CA LEU A 91 -16.44 5.03 13.44
C LEU A 91 -17.63 4.05 13.46
N LEU A 92 -18.31 3.91 14.59
CA LEU A 92 -19.54 3.12 14.70
C LEU A 92 -20.68 3.71 13.85
N ASP A 93 -20.78 5.03 13.77
CA ASP A 93 -21.78 5.70 12.92
C ASP A 93 -21.51 5.47 11.43
N LEU A 94 -20.24 5.46 11.02
CA LEU A 94 -19.84 5.11 9.66
C LEU A 94 -20.15 3.63 9.36
N GLU A 95 -19.86 2.71 10.28
CA GLU A 95 -20.15 1.28 10.11
C GLU A 95 -21.63 0.95 10.08
N ARG A 96 -22.47 1.75 10.73
CA ARG A 96 -23.94 1.62 10.61
C ARG A 96 -24.47 2.09 9.25
N ARG A 97 -23.81 3.05 8.63
CA ARG A 97 -24.19 3.58 7.32
C ARG A 97 -23.64 2.76 6.15
N TYR A 98 -22.46 2.21 6.33
CA TYR A 98 -21.72 1.55 5.25
C TYR A 98 -21.23 0.17 5.68
N ALA A 99 -21.61 -0.86 4.94
CA ALA A 99 -21.04 -2.20 5.13
C ALA A 99 -19.53 -2.21 4.81
N PRO A 100 -18.71 -3.05 5.46
CA PRO A 100 -17.27 -3.16 5.22
C PRO A 100 -16.95 -3.96 3.93
N THR A 101 -17.47 -3.49 2.80
CA THR A 101 -17.37 -4.09 1.47
C THR A 101 -16.88 -3.05 0.46
N PRO A 102 -16.44 -3.44 -0.75
CA PRO A 102 -16.10 -2.49 -1.81
C PRO A 102 -17.23 -1.50 -2.10
N ALA A 103 -18.48 -1.96 -2.20
CA ALA A 103 -19.64 -1.09 -2.44
C ALA A 103 -20.04 -0.24 -1.23
N GLY A 104 -19.58 -0.59 -0.04
CA GLY A 104 -19.77 0.18 1.19
C GLY A 104 -18.53 1.04 1.50
N LEU A 105 -17.92 0.83 2.67
CA LEU A 105 -16.74 1.57 3.11
C LEU A 105 -15.81 0.72 3.98
N GLY A 106 -14.56 0.60 3.60
CA GLY A 106 -13.50 0.09 4.45
C GLY A 106 -12.80 1.23 5.19
N VAL A 107 -12.73 1.15 6.51
CA VAL A 107 -12.01 2.11 7.35
C VAL A 107 -10.95 1.38 8.15
N THR A 108 -9.70 1.83 8.04
CA THR A 108 -8.57 1.31 8.82
C THR A 108 -7.88 2.48 9.54
N VAL A 109 -7.87 2.46 10.86
CA VAL A 109 -7.18 3.47 11.69
C VAL A 109 -5.86 2.87 12.18
N ALA A 110 -4.76 3.54 11.87
CA ALA A 110 -3.41 3.11 12.15
C ALA A 110 -2.64 4.18 12.93
N TRP A 111 -1.89 3.79 13.96
CA TRP A 111 -1.24 4.71 14.90
C TRP A 111 0.28 4.69 14.75
N GLY A 112 0.86 5.88 14.57
CA GLY A 112 2.30 6.07 14.46
C GLY A 112 3.02 6.03 15.80
N LEU A 113 4.32 5.76 15.76
CA LEU A 113 5.16 5.80 16.97
C LEU A 113 5.12 7.15 17.69
N PRO A 114 4.98 8.31 17.00
CA PRO A 114 4.82 9.60 17.65
C PRO A 114 3.66 9.66 18.65
N TYR A 115 2.49 9.10 18.30
CA TYR A 115 1.36 8.98 19.23
C TYR A 115 1.75 8.24 20.51
N PHE A 116 2.32 7.05 20.36
CA PHE A 116 2.70 6.21 21.51
C PHE A 116 3.74 6.89 22.42
N ARG A 117 4.69 7.61 21.84
CA ARG A 117 5.73 8.30 22.59
C ARG A 117 5.25 9.58 23.30
N ARG A 118 4.33 10.31 22.68
CA ARG A 118 3.86 11.61 23.21
C ARG A 118 2.71 11.47 24.19
N HIS A 119 1.76 10.59 23.88
CA HIS A 119 0.49 10.59 24.58
C HIS A 119 0.32 9.43 25.57
N VAL A 120 0.90 8.26 25.29
CA VAL A 120 0.75 7.04 26.12
C VAL A 120 2.08 6.30 26.32
N PRO A 121 3.20 6.97 26.68
CA PRO A 121 4.53 6.35 26.68
C PRO A 121 4.63 5.16 27.65
N ARG A 122 4.08 5.30 28.86
CA ARG A 122 4.16 4.24 29.90
C ARG A 122 3.41 2.98 29.48
N GLN A 123 2.20 3.16 28.95
CA GLN A 123 1.36 2.06 28.47
C GLN A 123 1.99 1.42 27.22
N ALA A 124 2.56 2.24 26.33
CA ALA A 124 3.25 1.76 25.15
C ALA A 124 4.46 0.88 25.49
N ASP A 125 5.23 1.25 26.50
CA ASP A 125 6.37 0.45 26.95
C ASP A 125 5.96 -0.94 27.46
N VAL A 126 4.76 -1.08 28.00
CA VAL A 126 4.23 -2.36 28.50
C VAL A 126 3.55 -3.16 27.39
N HIS A 127 2.73 -2.49 26.58
CA HIS A 127 1.75 -3.17 25.72
C HIS A 127 2.12 -3.25 24.23
N LEU A 128 3.07 -2.44 23.73
CA LEU A 128 3.48 -2.57 22.32
C LEU A 128 4.10 -3.96 22.07
N PRO A 129 3.64 -4.69 21.04
CA PRO A 129 4.12 -6.04 20.76
C PRO A 129 5.63 -6.10 20.50
N VAL A 130 6.25 -7.18 20.93
CA VAL A 130 7.67 -7.47 20.67
C VAL A 130 7.79 -8.30 19.40
N ASP A 131 8.63 -7.88 18.48
CA ASP A 131 9.05 -8.71 17.35
C ASP A 131 10.11 -9.69 17.82
N LEU A 132 9.71 -10.93 18.04
CA LEU A 132 10.61 -12.01 18.54
C LEU A 132 11.73 -12.35 17.55
N ARG A 133 11.45 -12.29 16.24
CA ARG A 133 12.46 -12.54 15.21
C ARG A 133 13.51 -11.44 15.19
N ALA A 134 13.08 -10.18 15.09
CA ALA A 134 13.99 -9.03 15.05
C ALA A 134 14.78 -8.91 16.36
N SER A 135 14.16 -9.23 17.50
CA SER A 135 14.82 -9.21 18.80
C SER A 135 15.96 -10.22 18.88
N ARG A 136 15.74 -11.45 18.40
CA ARG A 136 16.81 -12.48 18.33
C ARG A 136 17.93 -12.07 17.38
N THR A 137 17.58 -11.58 16.18
CA THR A 137 18.57 -11.20 15.16
C THR A 137 19.44 -10.04 15.62
N ARG A 138 18.87 -9.11 16.39
CA ARG A 138 19.58 -7.90 16.85
C ARG A 138 20.15 -8.01 18.26
N SER A 139 19.94 -9.13 18.92
CA SER A 139 20.32 -9.37 20.32
C SER A 139 19.84 -8.28 21.28
N ARG A 140 18.66 -7.71 21.01
CA ARG A 140 18.00 -6.70 21.84
C ARG A 140 16.49 -6.72 21.60
N THR A 141 15.70 -6.35 22.62
CA THR A 141 14.25 -6.18 22.47
C THR A 141 13.94 -5.20 21.35
N THR A 142 13.19 -5.66 20.36
CA THR A 142 12.73 -4.88 19.22
C THR A 142 11.21 -4.93 19.20
N ARG A 143 10.54 -3.79 19.12
CA ARG A 143 9.09 -3.73 19.01
C ARG A 143 8.61 -4.03 17.57
N ALA A 144 7.38 -4.50 17.45
CA ALA A 144 6.75 -4.73 16.16
C ALA A 144 6.58 -3.44 15.34
N LEU A 145 6.34 -2.32 16.01
CA LEU A 145 6.36 -0.99 15.43
C LEU A 145 7.70 -0.30 15.70
N THR A 146 8.38 0.13 14.65
CA THR A 146 9.60 0.96 14.70
C THR A 146 9.47 2.14 13.73
N ASP A 147 10.28 3.18 13.93
CA ASP A 147 10.35 4.27 12.96
C ASP A 147 10.72 3.75 11.57
N ALA A 148 10.18 4.43 10.55
CA ALA A 148 10.66 4.24 9.18
C ALA A 148 12.11 4.74 9.05
N ILE A 149 12.84 4.19 8.10
CA ILE A 149 14.22 4.56 7.80
C ILE A 149 14.38 4.90 6.33
N ARG A 150 15.45 5.61 5.97
CA ARG A 150 15.90 5.71 4.59
C ARG A 150 16.61 4.42 4.20
N PHE A 151 16.41 4.02 2.95
CA PHE A 151 17.05 2.85 2.35
C PHE A 151 18.12 3.28 1.34
N PRO A 152 19.06 2.40 0.95
CA PRO A 152 20.16 2.76 0.06
C PRO A 152 19.74 3.39 -1.27
N SER A 153 18.62 2.95 -1.87
CA SER A 153 18.11 3.50 -3.14
C SER A 153 17.18 4.70 -2.96
N ASP A 154 16.85 5.10 -1.73
CA ASP A 154 16.01 6.29 -1.52
C ASP A 154 16.74 7.57 -1.92
N PRO A 155 16.05 8.53 -2.55
CA PRO A 155 16.57 9.86 -2.74
C PRO A 155 16.98 10.53 -1.41
N ALA A 156 17.99 11.40 -1.46
CA ALA A 156 18.45 12.11 -0.25
C ALA A 156 17.37 12.96 0.41
N HIS A 157 16.40 13.43 -0.37
CA HIS A 157 15.27 14.25 0.09
C HIS A 157 14.07 13.44 0.59
N THR A 158 14.13 12.11 0.63
CA THR A 158 13.04 11.29 1.18
C THR A 158 12.70 11.72 2.60
N ILE A 159 11.44 12.04 2.83
CA ILE A 159 10.93 12.51 4.12
C ILE A 159 10.47 11.32 4.96
N LEU A 160 11.00 11.22 6.18
CA LEU A 160 10.50 10.31 7.20
C LEU A 160 9.46 11.07 8.03
N GLU A 161 8.20 10.71 7.86
CA GLU A 161 7.09 11.42 8.50
C GLU A 161 6.92 11.02 9.97
N ALA A 162 6.21 11.88 10.73
CA ALA A 162 6.01 11.72 12.17
C ALA A 162 4.57 12.03 12.61
N ASN A 163 3.59 11.51 11.84
CA ASN A 163 2.18 11.66 12.14
C ASN A 163 1.75 10.75 13.30
N ASP A 164 0.76 11.16 14.07
CA ASP A 164 0.20 10.35 15.15
C ASP A 164 -0.69 9.24 14.63
N VAL A 165 -1.47 9.52 13.59
CA VAL A 165 -2.46 8.61 13.05
C VAL A 165 -2.52 8.69 11.52
N ALA A 166 -2.85 7.57 10.91
CA ALA A 166 -3.27 7.49 9.51
C ALA A 166 -4.60 6.75 9.42
N VAL A 167 -5.51 7.24 8.57
CA VAL A 167 -6.78 6.60 8.27
C VAL A 167 -6.82 6.24 6.80
N LEU A 168 -6.90 4.93 6.49
CA LEU A 168 -7.10 4.42 5.14
C LEU A 168 -8.58 4.20 4.90
N LEU A 169 -9.13 4.86 3.89
CA LEU A 169 -10.50 4.76 3.42
C LEU A 169 -10.53 4.09 2.04
N ARG A 170 -11.43 3.13 1.83
CA ARG A 170 -11.53 2.36 0.57
C ARG A 170 -12.99 2.11 0.22
N SER A 171 -13.41 2.44 -0.99
CA SER A 171 -14.77 2.24 -1.49
C SER A 171 -14.84 2.26 -3.01
N ASP A 172 -15.82 1.60 -3.61
CA ASP A 172 -16.17 1.79 -5.02
C ASP A 172 -16.94 3.11 -5.24
N VAL A 173 -17.39 3.72 -4.16
CA VAL A 173 -18.20 4.95 -4.19
C VAL A 173 -17.43 6.09 -3.53
N ARG A 174 -16.97 7.06 -4.32
CA ARG A 174 -16.18 8.20 -3.85
C ARG A 174 -16.90 8.99 -2.75
N ALA A 175 -18.20 9.19 -2.88
CA ALA A 175 -19.00 9.93 -1.90
C ALA A 175 -18.96 9.31 -0.49
N HIS A 176 -18.79 7.99 -0.36
CA HIS A 176 -18.63 7.33 0.94
C HIS A 176 -17.30 7.70 1.62
N ILE A 177 -16.22 7.82 0.83
CA ILE A 177 -14.91 8.29 1.30
C ILE A 177 -15.00 9.75 1.75
N GLU A 178 -15.62 10.62 0.95
CA GLU A 178 -15.79 12.04 1.27
C GLU A 178 -16.66 12.26 2.51
N ASP A 179 -17.69 11.42 2.71
CA ASP A 179 -18.50 11.47 3.92
C ASP A 179 -17.72 11.04 5.16
N ALA A 180 -16.90 9.99 5.05
CA ALA A 180 -16.02 9.56 6.14
C ALA A 180 -14.94 10.61 6.45
N GLU A 181 -14.33 11.22 5.44
CA GLU A 181 -13.37 12.31 5.59
C GLU A 181 -13.98 13.48 6.36
N ARG A 182 -15.19 13.91 5.96
CA ARG A 182 -15.92 14.97 6.70
C ARG A 182 -16.22 14.58 8.13
N ALA A 183 -16.73 13.37 8.35
CA ALA A 183 -17.10 12.90 9.69
C ALA A 183 -15.91 12.83 10.66
N LEU A 184 -14.75 12.44 10.16
CA LEU A 184 -13.55 12.22 10.98
C LEU A 184 -12.71 13.48 11.20
N PHE A 185 -12.66 14.39 10.20
CA PHE A 185 -11.67 15.47 10.20
C PHE A 185 -12.28 16.87 10.11
N HIS A 186 -13.46 17.07 9.48
CA HIS A 186 -14.01 18.40 9.35
C HIS A 186 -14.52 18.94 10.70
N GLY A 187 -13.92 20.06 11.15
CA GLY A 187 -14.24 20.62 12.47
C GLY A 187 -13.88 19.72 13.65
N SER A 188 -13.00 18.74 13.44
CA SER A 188 -12.58 17.82 14.48
C SER A 188 -11.79 18.55 15.58
N SER A 189 -12.19 18.36 16.84
CA SER A 189 -11.47 18.87 18.01
C SER A 189 -10.43 17.86 18.56
N ILE A 190 -10.27 16.71 17.91
CA ILE A 190 -9.39 15.63 18.39
C ILE A 190 -8.25 15.32 17.42
N LEU A 191 -8.46 15.51 16.13
CA LEU A 191 -7.49 15.23 15.07
C LEU A 191 -7.37 16.42 14.12
N HIS A 192 -6.14 16.75 13.74
CA HIS A 192 -5.83 17.73 12.69
C HIS A 192 -5.13 17.03 11.52
N ALA A 193 -5.77 17.04 10.35
CA ALA A 193 -5.22 16.41 9.15
C ALA A 193 -3.92 17.12 8.72
N THR A 194 -2.87 16.34 8.51
CA THR A 194 -1.57 16.80 8.03
C THR A 194 -1.40 16.59 6.54
N SER A 195 -2.01 15.53 5.98
CA SER A 195 -2.09 15.32 4.54
C SER A 195 -3.33 14.49 4.17
N ILE A 196 -3.81 14.70 2.95
CA ILE A 196 -4.86 13.89 2.34
C ILE A 196 -4.31 13.38 1.01
N ARG A 197 -4.20 12.06 0.88
CA ARG A 197 -3.66 11.36 -0.28
C ARG A 197 -4.76 10.56 -0.92
N ARG A 198 -5.07 10.83 -2.19
CA ARG A 198 -6.15 10.19 -2.93
C ARG A 198 -5.61 9.36 -4.07
N GLY A 199 -6.39 8.39 -4.47
CA GLY A 199 -6.07 7.60 -5.63
C GLY A 199 -7.12 6.56 -5.97
N PHE A 200 -6.76 5.68 -6.87
CA PHE A 200 -7.67 4.72 -7.47
C PHE A 200 -6.92 3.44 -7.87
N VAL A 201 -7.67 2.36 -8.03
CA VAL A 201 -7.15 1.12 -8.64
C VAL A 201 -8.01 0.79 -9.86
N GLY A 202 -7.39 0.38 -10.94
CA GLY A 202 -8.11 -0.07 -12.13
C GLY A 202 -8.83 -1.38 -11.85
N SER A 203 -10.13 -1.43 -12.16
CA SER A 203 -10.97 -2.59 -11.84
C SER A 203 -11.39 -3.40 -13.07
N ASP A 204 -11.32 -2.84 -14.27
CA ASP A 204 -11.90 -3.49 -15.45
C ASP A 204 -10.86 -4.21 -16.30
N PHE A 205 -10.89 -5.55 -16.24
CA PHE A 205 -10.28 -6.41 -17.25
C PHE A 205 -11.18 -6.60 -18.51
N LEU A 206 -12.28 -5.84 -18.64
CA LEU A 206 -13.41 -6.31 -19.44
C LEU A 206 -13.72 -5.51 -20.71
N SER A 207 -13.30 -4.26 -20.86
CA SER A 207 -13.59 -3.53 -22.10
C SER A 207 -12.86 -2.19 -22.27
N GLY A 208 -11.93 -2.15 -23.19
CA GLY A 208 -11.23 -0.92 -23.60
C GLY A 208 -10.09 -0.53 -22.64
N PRO A 209 -9.48 0.64 -22.84
CA PRO A 209 -8.31 1.07 -22.07
C PRO A 209 -8.59 1.13 -20.57
N SER A 210 -7.68 0.57 -19.78
CA SER A 210 -7.78 0.51 -18.33
C SER A 210 -7.96 1.89 -17.68
N LEU A 211 -8.52 1.92 -16.48
CA LEU A 211 -8.64 3.16 -15.72
C LEU A 211 -7.27 3.81 -15.49
N ALA A 212 -6.24 3.02 -15.18
CA ALA A 212 -4.87 3.52 -15.02
C ALA A 212 -4.40 4.27 -16.27
N LYS A 213 -4.54 3.65 -17.46
CA LYS A 213 -4.18 4.29 -18.73
C LYS A 213 -4.98 5.57 -18.99
N ARG A 214 -6.30 5.50 -18.84
CA ARG A 214 -7.17 6.67 -19.11
C ARG A 214 -6.88 7.84 -18.17
N MET A 215 -6.64 7.57 -16.90
CA MET A 215 -6.32 8.60 -15.91
C MET A 215 -4.95 9.21 -16.14
N ALA A 216 -3.93 8.40 -16.46
CA ALA A 216 -2.59 8.90 -16.80
C ALA A 216 -2.60 9.77 -18.07
N GLN A 217 -3.36 9.35 -19.11
CA GLN A 217 -3.54 10.13 -20.33
C GLN A 217 -4.29 11.47 -20.08
N ALA A 218 -5.33 11.43 -19.25
CA ALA A 218 -6.08 12.64 -18.91
C ALA A 218 -5.23 13.63 -18.10
N ALA A 219 -4.28 13.13 -17.33
CA ALA A 219 -3.32 13.92 -16.56
C ALA A 219 -2.12 14.40 -17.38
N GLY A 220 -1.97 13.96 -18.64
CA GLY A 220 -0.86 14.35 -19.50
C GLY A 220 0.48 13.72 -19.07
N ILE A 221 0.45 12.53 -18.46
CA ILE A 221 1.65 11.82 -18.03
C ILE A 221 2.39 11.25 -19.25
N ASP A 222 3.68 11.50 -19.35
CA ASP A 222 4.53 10.97 -20.41
C ASP A 222 4.60 9.44 -20.33
N GLY A 223 4.44 8.76 -21.49
CA GLY A 223 4.40 7.31 -21.57
C GLY A 223 3.04 6.68 -21.26
N ALA A 224 2.02 7.48 -20.92
CA ALA A 224 0.69 6.99 -20.55
C ALA A 224 0.00 6.19 -21.67
N GLU A 225 0.27 6.50 -22.94
CA GLU A 225 -0.26 5.80 -24.11
C GLU A 225 0.24 4.36 -24.23
N LEU A 226 1.40 4.07 -23.61
CA LEU A 226 2.05 2.74 -23.64
C LEU A 226 1.59 1.84 -22.48
N ILE A 227 0.82 2.36 -21.50
CA ILE A 227 0.23 1.54 -20.45
C ILE A 227 -0.69 0.48 -21.11
N PRO A 228 -0.57 -0.81 -20.76
CA PRO A 228 -1.47 -1.84 -21.28
C PRO A 228 -2.94 -1.55 -20.97
N ASP A 229 -3.82 -1.94 -21.91
CA ASP A 229 -5.27 -1.69 -21.77
C ASP A 229 -5.91 -2.44 -20.60
N ASP A 230 -5.31 -3.54 -20.15
CA ASP A 230 -5.78 -4.35 -19.01
C ASP A 230 -5.04 -4.06 -17.69
N ALA A 231 -4.17 -3.04 -17.65
CA ALA A 231 -3.35 -2.75 -16.49
C ALA A 231 -4.16 -2.19 -15.31
N GLN A 232 -4.02 -2.77 -14.13
CA GLN A 232 -4.61 -2.25 -12.90
C GLN A 232 -3.80 -1.08 -12.32
N LEU A 233 -2.47 -1.15 -12.46
CA LEU A 233 -1.51 -0.17 -11.95
C LEU A 233 -0.73 0.43 -13.10
N PHE A 234 -0.16 1.62 -12.91
CA PHE A 234 0.57 2.35 -13.95
C PHE A 234 1.76 1.56 -14.54
N LEU A 235 2.46 0.76 -13.74
CA LEU A 235 3.56 -0.07 -14.24
C LEU A 235 3.12 -1.23 -15.15
N GLY A 236 1.83 -1.41 -15.37
CA GLY A 236 1.30 -2.32 -16.37
C GLY A 236 1.18 -3.78 -15.96
N PHE A 237 1.60 -4.14 -14.76
CA PHE A 237 1.49 -5.51 -14.28
C PHE A 237 0.54 -5.62 -13.09
N THR A 238 -0.26 -6.68 -13.10
CA THR A 238 -1.11 -7.05 -11.98
C THR A 238 -0.26 -7.67 -10.88
N SER A 239 -0.55 -7.33 -9.63
CA SER A 239 0.10 -7.99 -8.50
C SER A 239 -0.37 -9.44 -8.40
N THR A 240 0.54 -10.38 -8.62
CA THR A 240 0.29 -11.82 -8.58
C THR A 240 0.67 -12.48 -7.27
N GLN A 241 1.05 -11.71 -6.26
CA GLN A 241 1.17 -12.25 -4.91
C GLN A 241 -0.20 -12.70 -4.44
N LYS A 242 -0.28 -13.91 -3.92
CA LYS A 242 -1.53 -14.54 -3.49
C LYS A 242 -2.29 -13.74 -2.42
N ALA A 243 -1.61 -12.83 -1.76
CA ALA A 243 -2.13 -11.89 -0.76
C ALA A 243 -2.28 -10.47 -1.30
N ALA A 244 -2.06 -10.25 -2.57
CA ALA A 244 -2.12 -8.93 -3.14
C ALA A 244 -3.51 -8.33 -3.06
N LEU A 245 -3.56 -7.04 -2.74
CA LEU A 245 -4.76 -6.22 -2.75
C LEU A 245 -5.88 -6.68 -1.79
N GLY A 246 -5.52 -7.43 -0.74
CA GLY A 246 -6.37 -7.64 0.41
C GLY A 246 -7.21 -8.91 0.45
N PRO A 247 -6.64 -10.11 0.28
CA PRO A 247 -7.39 -11.31 0.56
C PRO A 247 -7.73 -11.42 2.04
N ARG A 248 -8.93 -11.82 2.27
CA ARG A 248 -9.68 -11.82 3.52
C ARG A 248 -9.06 -12.59 4.70
N ARG A 249 -8.12 -13.50 4.51
CA ARG A 249 -7.70 -14.45 5.55
C ARG A 249 -6.22 -14.46 5.88
N ILE A 250 -5.45 -13.57 5.31
CA ILE A 250 -4.02 -13.55 5.60
C ILE A 250 -3.68 -12.74 6.86
N ALA A 251 -4.62 -11.95 7.34
CA ALA A 251 -4.41 -11.02 8.43
C ALA A 251 -4.03 -11.71 9.75
N ASN A 252 -4.72 -12.79 10.09
CA ASN A 252 -4.41 -13.55 11.30
C ASN A 252 -3.02 -14.18 11.25
N PHE A 253 -2.58 -14.48 10.04
CA PHE A 253 -1.28 -15.04 9.79
C PHE A 253 -0.15 -14.03 9.88
N GLU A 254 -0.39 -12.77 9.52
CA GLU A 254 0.61 -11.71 9.55
C GLU A 254 1.17 -11.47 10.97
N THR A 255 0.39 -11.76 11.99
CA THR A 255 0.79 -11.61 13.38
C THR A 255 1.38 -12.86 14.01
N LEU A 256 1.36 -13.99 13.29
CA LEU A 256 1.81 -15.29 13.81
C LEU A 256 3.34 -15.50 13.75
N GLY A 257 3.83 -16.26 14.67
CA GLY A 257 5.14 -16.91 14.64
C GLY A 257 6.31 -16.07 15.12
N TYR A 258 6.23 -14.74 15.10
CA TYR A 258 7.32 -13.89 15.58
C TYR A 258 6.91 -12.54 16.19
N VAL A 259 5.63 -12.31 16.33
CA VAL A 259 5.10 -11.19 17.12
C VAL A 259 4.57 -11.76 18.44
N ASP A 260 5.03 -11.20 19.55
CA ASP A 260 4.51 -11.56 20.88
C ASP A 260 3.26 -10.75 21.16
N LEU A 261 2.09 -11.31 20.89
CA LEU A 261 0.80 -10.71 21.21
C LEU A 261 0.16 -11.32 22.46
N GLY A 262 0.65 -12.49 22.90
CA GLY A 262 0.03 -13.30 23.94
C GLY A 262 -1.42 -13.69 23.62
N GLU A 263 -2.01 -14.66 24.31
CA GLU A 263 -3.41 -15.07 24.08
C GLU A 263 -4.42 -13.94 24.38
N ARG A 264 -4.08 -13.04 25.31
CA ARG A 264 -4.90 -11.91 25.74
C ARG A 264 -4.24 -10.56 25.42
N GLY A 265 -3.27 -10.54 24.51
CA GLY A 265 -2.54 -9.32 24.17
C GLY A 265 -3.47 -8.22 23.66
N TYR A 266 -3.23 -6.99 24.11
CA TYR A 266 -4.03 -5.82 23.75
C TYR A 266 -4.17 -5.66 22.23
N PHE A 267 -3.08 -5.86 21.49
CA PHE A 267 -3.02 -5.72 20.02
C PHE A 267 -3.26 -7.03 19.26
N ARG A 268 -3.77 -8.09 19.89
CA ARG A 268 -4.15 -9.31 19.19
C ARG A 268 -5.17 -9.00 18.07
N ASN A 269 -4.97 -9.57 16.88
CA ASN A 269 -5.67 -9.24 15.62
C ASN A 269 -5.30 -7.83 15.07
N GLY A 270 -4.23 -7.23 15.57
CA GLY A 270 -3.62 -6.08 14.93
C GLY A 270 -2.59 -6.47 13.89
N THR A 271 -2.12 -5.51 13.14
CA THR A 271 -1.04 -5.66 12.15
C THR A 271 -0.21 -4.38 12.08
N HIS A 272 0.89 -4.44 11.36
CA HIS A 272 1.68 -3.27 11.00
C HIS A 272 1.27 -2.78 9.60
N MET A 273 1.20 -1.47 9.41
CA MET A 273 0.99 -0.81 8.13
C MET A 273 2.20 0.05 7.78
N HIS A 274 2.77 -0.16 6.60
CA HIS A 274 3.71 0.79 6.02
C HIS A 274 3.00 1.64 4.98
N LEU A 275 3.29 2.94 4.99
CA LEU A 275 2.82 3.91 4.03
C LEU A 275 4.01 4.60 3.38
N SER A 276 4.08 4.60 2.06
CA SER A 276 5.01 5.41 1.28
C SER A 276 4.30 6.13 0.14
N HIS A 277 4.75 7.32 -0.21
CA HIS A 277 4.43 7.95 -1.48
C HIS A 277 5.60 7.72 -2.44
N VAL A 278 5.32 7.08 -3.55
CA VAL A 278 6.32 6.64 -4.53
C VAL A 278 6.00 7.28 -5.88
N PHE A 279 6.96 7.97 -6.45
CA PHE A 279 6.92 8.44 -7.83
C PHE A 279 7.28 7.31 -8.78
N GLU A 280 6.60 7.22 -9.92
CA GLU A 280 6.80 6.24 -10.98
C GLU A 280 7.24 6.93 -12.28
N ASP A 281 8.46 6.69 -12.72
CA ASP A 281 8.99 7.20 -13.98
C ASP A 281 8.47 6.34 -15.15
N LEU A 282 7.25 6.66 -15.60
CA LEU A 282 6.60 5.90 -16.68
C LEU A 282 7.26 6.14 -18.03
N ALA A 283 7.86 7.33 -18.26
CA ALA A 283 8.58 7.59 -19.50
C ALA A 283 9.78 6.65 -19.62
N SER A 284 10.63 6.57 -18.62
CA SER A 284 11.73 5.60 -18.60
C SER A 284 11.23 4.16 -18.68
N TRP A 285 10.17 3.82 -17.92
CA TRP A 285 9.63 2.46 -17.87
C TRP A 285 9.12 1.95 -19.21
N TYR A 286 8.39 2.76 -19.96
CA TYR A 286 7.77 2.32 -21.21
C TYR A 286 8.60 2.65 -22.46
N GLN A 287 9.39 3.71 -22.44
CA GLN A 287 10.17 4.15 -23.62
C GLN A 287 11.59 3.57 -23.64
N THR A 288 12.14 3.19 -22.46
CA THR A 288 13.53 2.70 -22.37
C THR A 288 13.59 1.17 -22.20
N PHE A 289 12.62 0.57 -21.50
CA PHE A 289 12.54 -0.88 -21.30
C PHE A 289 11.61 -1.50 -22.33
N ASP A 290 12.05 -2.52 -23.05
CA ASP A 290 11.15 -3.36 -23.85
C ASP A 290 10.25 -4.21 -22.94
N PHE A 291 9.33 -4.97 -23.53
CA PHE A 291 8.37 -5.79 -22.75
C PHE A 291 9.08 -6.86 -21.92
N GLN A 292 10.07 -7.56 -22.50
CA GLN A 292 10.80 -8.61 -21.79
C GLN A 292 11.66 -8.04 -20.65
N GLU A 293 12.31 -6.90 -20.87
CA GLU A 293 13.04 -6.21 -19.81
C GLU A 293 12.12 -5.77 -18.66
N ARG A 294 10.88 -5.35 -18.98
CA ARG A 294 9.88 -5.05 -17.93
C ARG A 294 9.48 -6.29 -17.15
N VAL A 295 9.28 -7.44 -17.81
CA VAL A 295 9.01 -8.73 -17.15
C VAL A 295 10.16 -9.14 -16.25
N ASP A 296 11.39 -9.09 -16.77
CA ASP A 296 12.60 -9.41 -16.00
C ASP A 296 12.76 -8.51 -14.76
N THR A 297 12.51 -7.21 -14.94
CA THR A 297 12.61 -6.20 -13.88
C THR A 297 11.51 -6.35 -12.81
N ALA A 298 10.27 -6.60 -13.24
CA ALA A 298 9.15 -6.74 -12.32
C ALA A 298 9.16 -8.07 -11.57
N PHE A 299 9.58 -9.16 -12.22
CA PHE A 299 9.47 -10.50 -11.66
C PHE A 299 10.82 -11.15 -11.42
N LYS A 300 11.42 -11.71 -12.45
CA LYS A 300 12.75 -12.32 -12.40
C LYS A 300 13.35 -12.43 -13.79
N PRO A 301 14.68 -12.33 -13.94
CA PRO A 301 15.35 -12.54 -15.20
C PRO A 301 15.06 -13.93 -15.79
N GLY A 302 14.84 -13.99 -17.11
CA GLY A 302 14.57 -15.22 -17.85
C GLY A 302 13.18 -15.81 -17.64
N LEU A 303 12.23 -15.01 -17.15
CA LEU A 303 10.80 -15.36 -17.19
C LEU A 303 10.22 -14.88 -18.50
N GLU A 304 9.92 -15.81 -19.42
CA GLU A 304 9.34 -15.48 -20.73
C GLU A 304 7.83 -15.34 -20.63
N GLU A 305 7.30 -14.25 -21.17
CA GLU A 305 5.87 -13.98 -21.28
C GLU A 305 5.51 -13.38 -22.64
N LYS A 306 4.29 -13.61 -23.07
CA LYS A 306 3.79 -13.03 -24.32
C LYS A 306 3.64 -11.51 -24.18
N PRO A 307 4.06 -10.72 -25.20
CA PRO A 307 3.84 -9.28 -25.20
C PRO A 307 2.38 -8.91 -24.92
N GLY A 308 2.16 -7.93 -24.02
CA GLY A 308 0.83 -7.47 -23.64
C GLY A 308 0.20 -8.20 -22.46
N VAL A 309 0.78 -9.29 -21.96
CA VAL A 309 0.29 -9.96 -20.74
C VAL A 309 0.52 -9.06 -19.53
N VAL A 310 -0.55 -8.77 -18.77
CA VAL A 310 -0.49 -7.96 -17.56
C VAL A 310 -0.42 -8.82 -16.30
N THR A 311 -1.00 -10.01 -16.30
CA THR A 311 -0.97 -10.95 -15.16
C THR A 311 0.01 -12.08 -15.45
N VAL A 312 1.17 -12.01 -14.81
CA VAL A 312 2.28 -12.96 -15.02
C VAL A 312 2.20 -14.08 -13.99
N SER A 313 2.18 -15.34 -14.45
CA SER A 313 2.25 -16.49 -13.56
C SER A 313 3.71 -16.77 -13.16
N GLN A 314 4.03 -16.64 -11.88
CA GLN A 314 5.40 -16.88 -11.39
C GLN A 314 5.71 -18.35 -11.08
N GLY A 315 4.79 -19.27 -11.40
CA GLY A 315 4.92 -20.69 -11.08
C GLY A 315 4.74 -21.00 -9.59
N PRO A 316 5.12 -22.19 -9.14
CA PRO A 316 5.03 -22.57 -7.73
C PRO A 316 5.92 -21.64 -6.88
N HIS A 317 5.31 -21.05 -5.87
CA HIS A 317 5.95 -20.06 -5.01
C HIS A 317 6.82 -20.78 -3.96
N GLU A 318 8.09 -20.92 -4.24
CA GLU A 318 9.07 -21.36 -3.25
C GLU A 318 9.78 -20.16 -2.63
N ALA A 319 9.95 -20.20 -1.31
CA ALA A 319 10.78 -19.21 -0.64
C ALA A 319 12.23 -19.34 -1.15
N ALA A 320 12.71 -18.35 -1.88
CA ALA A 320 14.07 -18.32 -2.36
C ALA A 320 15.06 -18.16 -1.19
N SER A 321 16.19 -18.85 -1.24
CA SER A 321 17.28 -18.65 -0.29
C SER A 321 18.21 -17.52 -0.73
N ALA A 322 18.96 -16.93 0.21
CA ALA A 322 20.01 -15.97 -0.13
C ALA A 322 21.02 -16.54 -1.13
N GLY A 323 21.35 -17.84 -1.00
CA GLY A 323 22.24 -18.53 -1.93
C GLY A 323 21.67 -18.65 -3.35
N SER A 324 20.36 -18.90 -3.51
CA SER A 324 19.72 -18.97 -4.83
C SER A 324 19.68 -17.58 -5.48
N LEU A 325 19.42 -16.52 -4.73
CA LEU A 325 19.44 -15.15 -5.24
C LEU A 325 20.85 -14.72 -5.70
N ARG A 326 21.89 -15.06 -4.92
CA ARG A 326 23.28 -14.80 -5.34
C ARG A 326 23.62 -15.51 -6.65
N ARG A 327 23.31 -16.80 -6.77
CA ARG A 327 23.57 -17.55 -8.01
C ARG A 327 22.80 -16.96 -9.19
N GLY A 328 21.54 -16.57 -8.99
CA GLY A 328 20.73 -15.90 -10.01
C GLY A 328 21.40 -14.59 -10.47
N PHE A 329 21.81 -13.76 -9.54
CA PHE A 329 22.49 -12.50 -9.86
C PHE A 329 23.82 -12.72 -10.61
N HIS A 330 24.64 -13.69 -10.18
CA HIS A 330 25.88 -14.02 -10.88
C HIS A 330 25.66 -14.51 -12.32
N ARG A 331 24.56 -15.21 -12.57
CA ARG A 331 24.22 -15.70 -13.90
C ARG A 331 23.67 -14.56 -14.79
N ASP A 332 22.75 -13.75 -14.26
CA ASP A 332 21.90 -12.85 -15.03
C ASP A 332 22.39 -11.38 -14.96
N GLY A 333 23.29 -11.06 -14.04
CA GLY A 333 23.81 -9.70 -13.80
C GLY A 333 22.76 -8.73 -13.24
N ARG A 334 21.54 -9.19 -12.93
CA ARG A 334 20.43 -8.39 -12.45
C ARG A 334 19.49 -9.20 -11.55
N ILE A 335 18.61 -8.52 -10.85
CA ILE A 335 17.50 -9.12 -10.08
C ILE A 335 16.18 -8.50 -10.52
N GLY A 336 15.10 -9.28 -10.43
CA GLY A 336 13.74 -8.77 -10.54
C GLY A 336 13.20 -8.35 -9.17
N HIS A 337 12.23 -7.45 -9.17
CA HIS A 337 11.56 -7.00 -7.95
C HIS A 337 10.96 -8.17 -7.16
N SER A 338 10.15 -9.00 -7.81
CA SER A 338 9.48 -10.12 -7.13
C SER A 338 10.47 -11.17 -6.62
N SER A 339 11.49 -11.54 -7.42
CA SER A 339 12.48 -12.53 -7.01
C SER A 339 13.33 -12.07 -5.83
N SER A 340 13.67 -10.78 -5.76
CA SER A 340 14.49 -10.23 -4.68
C SER A 340 13.81 -10.36 -3.31
N ILE A 341 12.50 -10.11 -3.24
CA ILE A 341 11.76 -10.12 -1.97
C ILE A 341 11.25 -11.51 -1.56
N GLN A 342 11.31 -12.52 -2.41
CA GLN A 342 10.77 -13.85 -2.06
C GLN A 342 11.41 -14.49 -0.83
N SER A 343 12.70 -14.25 -0.62
CA SER A 343 13.42 -14.78 0.55
C SER A 343 12.98 -14.15 1.89
N THR A 344 12.31 -13.02 1.85
CA THR A 344 11.91 -12.24 3.03
C THR A 344 10.41 -12.12 3.19
N SER A 345 9.65 -12.25 2.10
CA SER A 345 8.20 -12.04 2.05
C SER A 345 7.35 -13.31 2.05
N ARG A 346 7.98 -14.48 2.12
CA ARG A 346 7.27 -15.76 2.06
C ARG A 346 7.55 -16.63 3.27
N LEU A 347 6.58 -17.49 3.61
CA LEU A 347 6.76 -18.50 4.65
C LEU A 347 7.84 -19.48 4.29
N VAL A 348 8.73 -19.71 5.23
CA VAL A 348 9.81 -20.73 5.12
C VAL A 348 9.35 -22.13 5.57
N ARG A 349 8.19 -22.24 6.21
CA ARG A 349 7.55 -23.49 6.69
C ARG A 349 6.04 -23.34 6.68
N ASP A 350 5.32 -24.43 6.83
CA ASP A 350 3.87 -24.40 7.08
C ASP A 350 3.57 -23.74 8.43
N VAL A 351 2.50 -22.95 8.48
CA VAL A 351 2.01 -22.28 9.69
C VAL A 351 0.51 -22.50 9.80
N VAL A 352 0.03 -22.75 11.00
CA VAL A 352 -1.40 -22.88 11.29
C VAL A 352 -1.89 -21.57 11.87
N GLY A 353 -2.92 -20.99 11.27
CA GLY A 353 -3.60 -19.79 11.75
C GLY A 353 -4.49 -20.05 12.95
N ASP A 354 -4.90 -19.00 13.65
CA ASP A 354 -5.80 -19.07 14.81
C ASP A 354 -7.16 -19.70 14.50
N ASP A 355 -7.58 -19.66 13.23
CA ASP A 355 -8.81 -20.28 12.73
C ASP A 355 -8.61 -21.73 12.23
N GLY A 356 -7.44 -22.32 12.49
CA GLY A 356 -7.06 -23.66 12.03
C GLY A 356 -6.65 -23.73 10.55
N THR A 357 -6.63 -22.62 9.82
CA THR A 357 -6.19 -22.58 8.41
C THR A 357 -4.71 -22.89 8.32
N VAL A 358 -4.34 -23.85 7.47
CA VAL A 358 -2.94 -24.18 7.20
C VAL A 358 -2.40 -23.33 6.06
N TYR A 359 -1.46 -22.44 6.39
CA TYR A 359 -0.71 -21.66 5.40
C TYR A 359 0.57 -22.41 5.05
N ARG A 360 0.67 -22.81 3.80
CA ARG A 360 1.79 -23.62 3.31
C ARG A 360 3.06 -22.79 3.15
N ARG A 361 4.21 -23.46 3.27
CA ARG A 361 5.49 -22.90 2.85
C ARG A 361 5.36 -22.22 1.49
N GLY A 362 5.99 -21.06 1.31
CA GLY A 362 5.91 -20.26 0.09
C GLY A 362 4.71 -19.31 0.03
N THR A 363 3.77 -19.35 0.99
CA THR A 363 2.70 -18.36 1.09
C THR A 363 3.29 -16.98 1.30
N ALA A 364 2.84 -15.99 0.52
CA ALA A 364 3.23 -14.59 0.68
C ALA A 364 2.66 -14.02 1.99
N VAL A 365 3.50 -13.31 2.74
CA VAL A 365 3.15 -12.69 4.03
C VAL A 365 2.56 -11.28 3.84
N PRO A 366 3.16 -10.40 3.01
CA PRO A 366 2.64 -9.05 2.85
C PRO A 366 1.25 -9.04 2.21
N GLN A 367 0.38 -8.21 2.76
CA GLN A 367 -0.90 -7.88 2.15
C GLN A 367 -0.85 -6.44 1.64
N ARG A 368 -1.00 -6.26 0.34
CA ARG A 368 -0.94 -4.95 -0.29
C ARG A 368 -2.35 -4.32 -0.35
N ALA A 369 -2.39 -3.02 -0.12
CA ALA A 369 -3.57 -2.17 -0.33
C ALA A 369 -3.14 -0.86 -1.01
N ASP A 370 -2.12 -0.94 -1.83
CA ASP A 370 -1.57 0.15 -2.61
C ASP A 370 -2.51 0.56 -3.76
N PHE A 371 -2.39 1.80 -4.19
CA PHE A 371 -3.23 2.38 -5.21
C PHE A 371 -2.50 3.45 -6.01
N ASN A 372 -2.86 3.57 -7.31
CA ASN A 372 -2.36 4.62 -8.18
C ASN A 372 -2.73 6.00 -7.65
N THR A 373 -1.85 6.95 -7.81
CA THR A 373 -2.11 8.35 -7.52
C THR A 373 -1.58 9.24 -8.63
N LEU A 374 -2.21 10.40 -8.76
CA LEU A 374 -1.72 11.51 -9.57
C LEU A 374 -1.29 12.70 -8.70
N ASP A 375 -1.28 12.51 -7.38
CA ASP A 375 -0.74 13.48 -6.45
C ASP A 375 0.75 13.65 -6.71
N ASN A 376 1.18 14.90 -6.94
CA ASN A 376 2.59 15.16 -7.19
C ASN A 376 3.36 15.00 -5.86
N PRO A 377 4.29 14.03 -5.76
CA PRO A 377 5.04 13.79 -4.51
C PRO A 377 6.00 14.91 -4.16
N PHE A 378 6.24 15.83 -5.08
CA PHE A 378 7.11 16.98 -4.89
C PHE A 378 6.33 18.25 -4.52
N ALA A 379 5.01 18.30 -4.76
CA ALA A 379 4.10 19.35 -4.30
C ALA A 379 3.40 18.88 -3.01
N TRP A 380 4.09 18.96 -1.90
CA TRP A 380 3.67 18.33 -0.65
C TRP A 380 2.74 19.17 0.20
N SER A 381 2.85 20.49 0.16
CA SER A 381 1.95 21.39 0.87
C SER A 381 0.76 21.79 0.00
N SER A 382 -0.25 22.39 0.60
CA SER A 382 -1.34 23.06 -0.13
C SER A 382 -0.89 24.34 -0.85
N SER A 383 0.39 24.69 -0.77
CA SER A 383 0.99 25.88 -1.38
C SER A 383 2.14 25.48 -2.30
N PRO A 384 1.90 25.29 -3.62
CA PRO A 384 2.93 24.97 -4.60
C PRO A 384 4.10 25.97 -4.61
N GLU A 385 3.80 27.24 -4.37
CA GLU A 385 4.81 28.31 -4.28
C GLU A 385 5.77 28.08 -3.11
N ARG A 386 5.25 27.64 -1.97
CA ARG A 386 6.07 27.30 -0.80
C ARG A 386 6.95 26.07 -1.04
N ASP A 387 6.44 25.10 -1.79
CA ASP A 387 7.17 23.89 -2.13
C ASP A 387 8.20 24.11 -3.24
N GLY A 388 8.14 25.27 -3.91
CA GLY A 388 8.98 25.58 -5.09
C GLY A 388 8.66 24.70 -6.30
N MET A 389 7.46 24.10 -6.34
CA MET A 389 7.02 23.15 -7.34
C MET A 389 5.79 23.65 -8.09
N GLN A 390 5.62 23.22 -9.33
CA GLN A 390 4.37 23.39 -10.06
C GLN A 390 3.37 22.34 -9.59
N ASN A 391 2.11 22.72 -9.43
CA ASN A 391 1.03 21.79 -9.09
C ASN A 391 0.57 20.99 -10.32
N THR A 392 1.51 20.25 -10.92
CA THR A 392 1.26 19.38 -12.07
C THR A 392 1.09 17.94 -11.57
N PRO A 393 0.14 17.17 -12.15
CA PRO A 393 0.01 15.75 -11.82
C PRO A 393 1.32 14.99 -12.07
N ALA A 394 1.56 13.98 -11.25
CA ALA A 394 2.68 13.05 -11.42
C ALA A 394 2.19 11.61 -11.21
N ALA A 395 2.64 10.70 -12.07
CA ALA A 395 2.32 9.29 -11.87
C ALA A 395 3.03 8.75 -10.62
N GLY A 396 2.28 8.02 -9.80
CA GLY A 396 2.81 7.47 -8.59
C GLY A 396 1.92 6.44 -7.93
N LEU A 397 2.40 5.95 -6.81
CA LEU A 397 1.75 4.95 -6.01
C LEU A 397 1.75 5.40 -4.54
N HIS A 398 0.60 5.40 -3.91
CA HIS A 398 0.54 5.32 -2.47
C HIS A 398 0.70 3.86 -2.08
N PHE A 399 1.94 3.49 -1.76
CA PHE A 399 2.27 2.13 -1.38
C PHE A 399 1.84 1.88 0.06
N VAL A 400 0.78 1.11 0.21
CA VAL A 400 0.24 0.66 1.50
C VAL A 400 0.42 -0.85 1.59
N VAL A 401 1.15 -1.31 2.60
CA VAL A 401 1.36 -2.74 2.81
C VAL A 401 1.21 -3.10 4.29
N PHE A 402 0.46 -4.15 4.54
CA PHE A 402 0.32 -4.78 5.84
C PHE A 402 1.29 -5.93 5.98
N ASN A 403 1.98 -5.97 7.11
CA ASN A 403 2.94 -7.00 7.49
C ASN A 403 2.81 -7.28 8.99
N PRO A 404 3.32 -8.40 9.50
CA PRO A 404 3.36 -8.64 10.95
C PRO A 404 4.08 -7.53 11.72
N THR A 405 5.19 -7.03 11.19
CA THR A 405 6.03 -6.03 11.86
C THR A 405 6.69 -5.06 10.88
N SER A 406 7.19 -3.94 11.41
CA SER A 406 8.02 -3.00 10.64
C SER A 406 9.29 -3.66 10.08
N ASP A 407 9.84 -4.68 10.75
CA ASP A 407 11.03 -5.38 10.30
C ASP A 407 10.77 -6.24 9.05
N ASP A 408 9.54 -6.72 8.84
CA ASP A 408 9.17 -7.41 7.60
C ASP A 408 9.26 -6.48 6.40
N PHE A 409 8.66 -5.30 6.49
CA PHE A 409 8.80 -4.30 5.44
C PHE A 409 10.27 -3.91 5.23
N ARG A 410 10.99 -3.66 6.32
CA ARG A 410 12.40 -3.29 6.26
C ARG A 410 13.24 -4.36 5.53
N ARG A 411 13.03 -5.62 5.83
CA ARG A 411 13.75 -6.73 5.17
C ARG A 411 13.41 -6.84 3.69
N ASN A 412 12.12 -6.74 3.35
CA ASN A 412 11.68 -6.73 1.94
C ASN A 412 12.32 -5.59 1.16
N ARG A 413 12.33 -4.40 1.73
CA ARG A 413 12.87 -3.21 1.07
C ARG A 413 14.41 -3.29 0.93
N LEU A 414 15.11 -3.81 1.95
CA LEU A 414 16.54 -4.07 1.87
C LEU A 414 16.88 -5.14 0.82
N ALA A 415 16.04 -6.16 0.66
CA ALA A 415 16.23 -7.18 -0.37
C ALA A 415 16.13 -6.57 -1.79
N MET A 416 15.24 -5.59 -2.00
CA MET A 416 15.20 -4.81 -3.23
C MET A 416 16.50 -4.02 -3.46
N ASP A 417 17.19 -3.63 -2.42
CA ASP A 417 18.50 -2.96 -2.46
C ASP A 417 19.69 -3.96 -2.47
N GLY A 418 19.39 -5.23 -2.73
CA GLY A 418 20.42 -6.28 -2.80
C GLY A 418 21.01 -6.70 -1.45
N VAL A 419 20.39 -6.30 -0.34
CA VAL A 419 20.80 -6.78 0.99
C VAL A 419 20.04 -8.05 1.32
N LEU A 420 20.70 -9.18 1.21
CA LEU A 420 20.09 -10.50 1.41
C LEU A 420 19.87 -10.84 2.90
N PRO A 421 19.01 -11.84 3.22
CA PRO A 421 18.71 -12.20 4.61
C PRO A 421 19.90 -12.59 5.46
N ASP A 422 20.97 -13.09 4.85
CA ASP A 422 22.25 -13.46 5.51
C ASP A 422 23.21 -12.26 5.69
N GLY A 423 22.77 -11.04 5.33
CA GLY A 423 23.58 -9.82 5.38
C GLY A 423 24.50 -9.62 4.17
N THR A 424 24.57 -10.56 3.24
CA THR A 424 25.32 -10.40 1.99
C THR A 424 24.75 -9.24 1.18
N ARG A 425 25.61 -8.45 0.55
CA ARG A 425 25.22 -7.40 -0.39
C ARG A 425 25.57 -7.81 -1.82
N LEU A 426 24.63 -7.66 -2.72
CA LEU A 426 24.88 -7.80 -4.15
C LEU A 426 25.59 -6.55 -4.68
N PRO A 427 26.57 -6.70 -5.60
CA PRO A 427 27.40 -5.59 -6.05
C PRO A 427 26.75 -4.79 -7.19
N PHE A 428 25.68 -4.04 -6.88
CA PHE A 428 25.07 -3.09 -7.82
C PHE A 428 24.81 -1.74 -7.14
N GLY A 429 24.67 -0.69 -7.94
CA GLY A 429 24.38 0.64 -7.47
C GLY A 429 22.92 0.81 -7.00
N PRO A 430 22.65 1.82 -6.19
CA PRO A 430 21.34 1.96 -5.54
C PRO A 430 20.17 2.31 -6.48
N ARG A 431 20.41 2.70 -7.70
CA ARG A 431 19.38 2.97 -8.74
C ARG A 431 19.80 2.44 -10.10
N ASP A 432 20.53 1.36 -10.08
CA ASP A 432 20.96 0.68 -11.29
C ASP A 432 19.75 0.06 -12.02
N ARG A 433 19.73 0.12 -13.35
CA ARG A 433 18.73 -0.54 -14.21
C ARG A 433 18.60 -2.04 -13.90
N ASN A 434 19.64 -2.65 -13.38
CA ASN A 434 19.66 -4.06 -13.02
C ASN A 434 18.97 -4.38 -11.66
N GLN A 435 18.38 -3.40 -11.01
CA GLN A 435 17.92 -3.47 -9.62
C GLN A 435 16.39 -3.52 -9.44
N GLY A 436 15.69 -4.16 -10.36
CA GLY A 436 14.25 -4.25 -10.31
C GLY A 436 13.60 -2.85 -10.34
N PHE A 437 12.49 -2.69 -9.67
CA PHE A 437 11.72 -1.44 -9.68
C PHE A 437 12.46 -0.22 -9.11
N ASN A 438 13.56 -0.39 -8.37
CA ASN A 438 14.35 0.76 -7.92
C ASN A 438 14.91 1.61 -9.07
N ALA A 439 15.00 1.04 -10.28
CA ALA A 439 15.39 1.75 -11.48
C ALA A 439 14.43 2.88 -11.87
N VAL A 440 13.12 2.68 -11.62
CA VAL A 440 12.05 3.57 -12.08
C VAL A 440 11.20 4.13 -10.95
N LEU A 441 11.38 3.68 -9.70
CA LEU A 441 10.65 4.16 -8.54
C LEU A 441 11.50 5.06 -7.66
N SER A 442 10.88 6.13 -7.16
CA SER A 442 11.48 7.04 -6.19
C SER A 442 10.54 7.30 -5.03
N THR A 443 10.97 6.97 -3.80
CA THR A 443 10.16 7.24 -2.60
C THR A 443 10.39 8.67 -2.12
N SER A 444 9.32 9.45 -1.99
CA SER A 444 9.36 10.81 -1.45
C SER A 444 9.05 10.88 0.04
N HIS A 445 8.08 10.10 0.51
CA HIS A 445 7.61 10.11 1.90
C HIS A 445 7.39 8.70 2.40
N ARG A 446 7.61 8.47 3.71
CA ARG A 446 7.25 7.20 4.34
C ARG A 446 7.07 7.29 5.84
N GLN A 447 6.22 6.41 6.36
CA GLN A 447 6.03 6.17 7.78
C GLN A 447 5.51 4.77 8.05
N ASN A 448 5.80 4.27 9.27
CA ASN A 448 5.28 3.03 9.80
C ASN A 448 4.18 3.31 10.83
N PHE A 449 3.16 2.48 10.85
CA PHE A 449 2.03 2.56 11.77
C PHE A 449 1.69 1.18 12.33
N LEU A 450 1.14 1.15 13.54
CA LEU A 450 0.47 -0.01 14.11
C LEU A 450 -1.03 0.10 13.85
N VAL A 451 -1.63 -0.95 13.31
CA VAL A 451 -3.08 -1.09 13.15
C VAL A 451 -3.60 -1.92 14.32
N PRO A 452 -4.26 -1.34 15.29
CA PRO A 452 -4.87 -2.11 16.38
C PRO A 452 -6.01 -3.01 15.87
N PRO A 453 -6.44 -4.00 16.64
CA PRO A 453 -7.70 -4.68 16.36
C PRO A 453 -8.87 -3.69 16.45
N ARG A 454 -9.98 -3.98 15.79
CA ARG A 454 -11.17 -3.11 15.76
C ARG A 454 -11.61 -2.63 17.15
N ARG A 455 -11.56 -3.49 18.15
CA ARG A 455 -11.94 -3.16 19.54
C ARG A 455 -11.07 -2.10 20.24
N HIS A 456 -9.87 -1.83 19.71
CA HIS A 456 -8.89 -0.89 20.26
C HIS A 456 -8.39 0.14 19.24
N ARG A 457 -9.17 0.38 18.17
CA ARG A 457 -8.77 1.25 17.04
C ARG A 457 -8.74 2.73 17.37
N SER A 458 -9.52 3.15 18.37
CA SER A 458 -9.66 4.56 18.76
C SER A 458 -8.74 4.86 19.91
N PHE A 459 -7.75 5.74 19.72
CA PHE A 459 -6.79 6.15 20.74
C PHE A 459 -6.29 4.99 21.62
N PRO A 460 -5.59 4.00 21.03
CA PRO A 460 -5.22 2.78 21.76
C PRO A 460 -4.41 3.08 23.00
N LEU A 461 -4.68 2.34 24.09
CA LEU A 461 -4.07 2.46 25.42
C LEU A 461 -4.51 3.70 26.22
N ALA A 462 -5.38 4.57 25.69
CA ALA A 462 -5.83 5.76 26.42
C ALA A 462 -6.73 5.42 27.63
N GLU A 463 -7.38 4.24 27.62
CA GLU A 463 -8.21 3.75 28.72
C GLU A 463 -7.41 3.15 29.88
N LEU A 464 -6.14 2.80 29.66
CA LEU A 464 -5.24 2.23 30.67
C LEU A 464 -4.48 3.32 31.42
#